data_8375a63312bb70a7ef2ca7d73d61738e
#
_entry.id   8375a63312bb70a7ef2ca7d73d61738e
#
_cell.length_a   1.000
_cell.length_b   1.000
_cell.length_c   1.000
_cell.angle_alpha   90.00
_cell.angle_beta   90.00
_cell.angle_gamma   90.00
#
_symmetry.space_group_name_H-M   'P 1'
#
loop_
_entity.id
_entity.type
_entity.pdbx_description
1 polymer ?
#
loop_
_entity_poly.entity_id
_entity_poly.type
_entity_poly.pdbx_seq_one_letter_code
_entity_poly.pdbx_strand_id
1 'polypeptide(L)'
;MRLLSIASGSSGNCIYVGDDTTHILIDAGISGKRIEAGLNSIGVSGKDLDAVFVTHEHIDHISGIGVLSRKYDVPIYATSGTIAGISTTRSVGDIDDQLYQVIHKNENITVGGLLIKAVPISHDAAEPVCYTITNGKSHAAIATDMGCYTEKIVENLKGMDAILLEANHDVNMLQVGPYPYYLKQRILGDRGHLSNENAGRLLCRLLHDNLKAIFLGHLSRENNYEELAYETVCSEVTLGDNPYKSKDFRIQVAKRDFVSDVVTV
;
A
#
# COMPACT_ATOMS: atom_id res chain seq x y z
N MET A 1 2.22 -12.26 -12.41
CA MET A 1 2.25 -10.84 -12.03
C MET A 1 3.42 -10.60 -11.09
N ARG A 2 4.11 -9.46 -11.19
CA ARG A 2 5.25 -9.08 -10.33
C ARG A 2 4.81 -8.01 -9.34
N LEU A 3 5.23 -8.11 -8.09
CA LEU A 3 5.01 -7.12 -7.04
C LEU A 3 6.35 -6.77 -6.40
N LEU A 4 6.59 -5.47 -6.18
CA LEU A 4 7.81 -4.93 -5.61
C LEU A 4 7.47 -3.72 -4.74
N SER A 5 7.91 -3.71 -3.48
CA SER A 5 7.90 -2.49 -2.69
C SER A 5 9.17 -1.68 -2.99
N ILE A 6 9.02 -0.53 -3.64
CA ILE A 6 10.13 0.41 -3.84
C ILE A 6 10.42 1.15 -2.53
N ALA A 7 9.38 1.49 -1.79
CA ALA A 7 9.43 2.02 -0.43
C ALA A 7 8.09 1.80 0.27
N SER A 8 8.11 1.55 1.56
CA SER A 8 6.89 1.50 2.37
C SER A 8 7.14 1.95 3.81
N GLY A 9 6.40 2.94 4.25
CA GLY A 9 6.46 3.49 5.61
C GLY A 9 5.90 4.90 5.70
N SER A 10 5.70 5.40 6.90
CA SER A 10 5.15 6.73 7.19
C SER A 10 5.95 7.94 6.64
N SER A 11 6.99 7.72 5.88
CA SER A 11 7.78 8.75 5.20
C SER A 11 7.74 8.65 3.68
N GLY A 12 7.07 7.65 3.12
CA GLY A 12 6.86 7.51 1.70
C GLY A 12 6.56 6.08 1.27
N ASN A 13 5.54 5.94 0.42
CA ASN A 13 5.06 4.70 -0.12
C ASN A 13 5.11 4.73 -1.65
N CYS A 14 5.58 3.65 -2.25
CA CYS A 14 5.60 3.47 -3.68
C CYS A 14 5.73 1.97 -3.98
N ILE A 15 4.68 1.37 -4.51
CA ILE A 15 4.61 -0.06 -4.76
C ILE A 15 4.43 -0.28 -6.26
N TYR A 16 5.31 -1.05 -6.87
CA TYR A 16 5.17 -1.48 -8.25
C TYR A 16 4.35 -2.76 -8.32
N VAL A 17 3.40 -2.79 -9.25
CA VAL A 17 2.68 -3.99 -9.69
C VAL A 17 2.69 -4.02 -11.22
N GLY A 18 2.97 -5.17 -11.82
CA GLY A 18 2.99 -5.27 -13.27
C GLY A 18 3.20 -6.69 -13.78
N ASP A 19 3.22 -6.82 -15.08
CA ASP A 19 3.60 -8.05 -15.78
C ASP A 19 4.62 -7.73 -16.89
N ASP A 20 4.66 -8.50 -17.95
CA ASP A 20 5.63 -8.28 -19.05
C ASP A 20 5.24 -7.12 -19.97
N THR A 21 4.00 -6.64 -19.90
CA THR A 21 3.40 -5.66 -20.82
C THR A 21 2.76 -4.47 -20.14
N THR A 22 2.47 -4.55 -18.86
CA THR A 22 1.74 -3.52 -18.12
C THR A 22 2.45 -3.20 -16.81
N HIS A 23 2.70 -1.93 -16.55
CA HIS A 23 3.48 -1.44 -15.42
C HIS A 23 2.74 -0.32 -14.70
N ILE A 24 2.33 -0.57 -13.46
CA ILE A 24 1.64 0.44 -12.65
C ILE A 24 2.37 0.68 -11.33
N LEU A 25 2.19 1.87 -10.78
CA LEU A 25 2.53 2.19 -9.40
C LEU A 25 1.26 2.34 -8.58
N ILE A 26 1.31 1.85 -7.36
CA ILE A 26 0.38 2.21 -6.29
C ILE A 26 1.12 3.16 -5.38
N ASP A 27 0.67 4.40 -5.34
CA ASP A 27 1.28 5.57 -4.73
C ASP A 27 2.67 5.95 -5.29
N ALA A 28 3.03 7.21 -5.09
CA ALA A 28 4.31 7.79 -5.49
C ALA A 28 4.79 8.78 -4.40
N GLY A 29 4.84 8.31 -3.16
CA GLY A 29 5.12 9.11 -1.97
C GLY A 29 6.61 9.32 -1.66
N ILE A 30 7.49 9.06 -2.63
CA ILE A 30 8.94 9.26 -2.52
C ILE A 30 9.45 10.07 -3.71
N SER A 31 10.71 10.54 -3.65
CA SER A 31 11.27 11.33 -4.75
C SER A 31 11.30 10.58 -6.07
N GLY A 32 11.06 11.27 -7.19
CA GLY A 32 11.11 10.70 -8.54
C GLY A 32 12.42 9.93 -8.82
N LYS A 33 13.56 10.43 -8.31
CA LYS A 33 14.86 9.74 -8.41
C LYS A 33 14.85 8.35 -7.75
N ARG A 34 14.22 8.22 -6.57
CA ARG A 34 14.11 6.93 -5.88
C ARG A 34 13.15 5.99 -6.61
N ILE A 35 12.03 6.53 -7.14
CA ILE A 35 11.08 5.75 -7.95
C ILE A 35 11.78 5.19 -9.18
N GLU A 36 12.49 6.03 -9.93
CA GLU A 36 13.26 5.61 -11.11
C GLU A 36 14.32 4.55 -10.76
N ALA A 37 15.04 4.74 -9.67
CA ALA A 37 16.04 3.75 -9.24
C ALA A 37 15.39 2.39 -8.90
N GLY A 38 14.22 2.41 -8.24
CA GLY A 38 13.45 1.20 -7.95
C GLY A 38 12.95 0.49 -9.22
N LEU A 39 12.36 1.22 -10.14
CA LEU A 39 11.92 0.68 -11.43
C LEU A 39 13.09 0.10 -12.23
N ASN A 40 14.18 0.84 -12.33
CA ASN A 40 15.38 0.40 -13.08
C ASN A 40 15.99 -0.88 -12.48
N SER A 41 15.85 -1.12 -11.18
CA SER A 41 16.36 -2.36 -10.55
C SER A 41 15.68 -3.63 -11.05
N ILE A 42 14.50 -3.49 -11.67
CA ILE A 42 13.73 -4.59 -12.26
C ILE A 42 13.62 -4.48 -13.79
N GLY A 43 14.46 -3.61 -14.40
CA GLY A 43 14.50 -3.43 -15.85
C GLY A 43 13.33 -2.63 -16.43
N VAL A 44 12.57 -1.91 -15.62
CA VAL A 44 11.46 -1.04 -16.04
C VAL A 44 11.93 0.41 -16.00
N SER A 45 11.59 1.19 -17.01
CA SER A 45 11.84 2.64 -17.05
C SER A 45 10.59 3.40 -16.59
N GLY A 46 10.75 4.62 -16.08
CA GLY A 46 9.60 5.49 -15.84
C GLY A 46 8.75 5.80 -17.07
N LYS A 47 9.33 5.63 -18.29
CA LYS A 47 8.60 5.76 -19.56
C LYS A 47 7.69 4.57 -19.88
N ASP A 48 7.94 3.45 -19.23
CA ASP A 48 7.17 2.22 -19.44
C ASP A 48 5.96 2.16 -18.49
N LEU A 49 5.79 3.17 -17.61
CA LEU A 49 4.65 3.25 -16.72
C LEU A 49 3.36 3.56 -17.49
N ASP A 50 2.37 2.70 -17.33
CA ASP A 50 1.04 2.87 -17.90
C ASP A 50 0.12 3.70 -17.00
N ALA A 51 0.32 3.66 -15.67
CA ALA A 51 -0.49 4.41 -14.72
C ALA A 51 0.16 4.54 -13.33
N VAL A 52 -0.26 5.57 -12.60
CA VAL A 52 -0.10 5.66 -11.14
C VAL A 52 -1.49 5.68 -10.50
N PHE A 53 -1.76 4.74 -9.61
CA PHE A 53 -2.96 4.69 -8.78
C PHE A 53 -2.64 5.28 -7.42
N VAL A 54 -3.44 6.23 -6.94
CA VAL A 54 -3.23 6.89 -5.66
C VAL A 54 -4.29 6.45 -4.67
N THR A 55 -3.86 5.98 -3.50
CA THR A 55 -4.75 5.52 -2.43
C THR A 55 -5.48 6.68 -1.75
N HIS A 56 -4.75 7.75 -1.44
CA HIS A 56 -5.26 8.98 -0.83
C HIS A 56 -4.22 10.12 -0.92
N GLU A 57 -4.61 11.34 -0.51
CA GLU A 57 -3.85 12.57 -0.75
C GLU A 57 -2.76 12.90 0.29
N HIS A 58 -2.46 12.05 1.27
CA HIS A 58 -1.38 12.34 2.21
C HIS A 58 -0.01 12.40 1.53
N ILE A 59 0.87 13.26 2.03
CA ILE A 59 2.13 13.61 1.37
C ILE A 59 3.06 12.41 1.15
N ASP A 60 3.05 11.45 2.05
CA ASP A 60 3.82 10.22 1.97
C ASP A 60 3.26 9.20 0.94
N HIS A 61 2.18 9.56 0.23
CA HIS A 61 1.63 8.81 -0.90
C HIS A 61 1.74 9.57 -2.23
N ILE A 62 1.95 10.91 -2.19
CA ILE A 62 1.86 11.74 -3.40
C ILE A 62 3.09 12.61 -3.68
N SER A 63 4.09 12.68 -2.79
CA SER A 63 5.18 13.67 -2.88
C SER A 63 5.96 13.65 -4.20
N GLY A 64 6.07 12.50 -4.86
CA GLY A 64 6.77 12.32 -6.14
C GLY A 64 5.88 12.38 -7.38
N ILE A 65 4.55 12.39 -7.21
CA ILE A 65 3.62 12.22 -8.34
C ILE A 65 3.73 13.33 -9.38
N GLY A 66 3.90 14.58 -8.96
CA GLY A 66 4.05 15.70 -9.87
C GLY A 66 5.34 15.65 -10.69
N VAL A 67 6.41 15.08 -10.14
CA VAL A 67 7.66 14.86 -10.89
C VAL A 67 7.46 13.80 -11.96
N LEU A 68 6.79 12.69 -11.63
CA LEU A 68 6.48 11.63 -12.58
C LEU A 68 5.58 12.11 -13.69
N SER A 69 4.49 12.82 -13.36
CA SER A 69 3.54 13.33 -14.34
C SER A 69 4.21 14.27 -15.34
N ARG A 70 4.97 15.28 -14.88
CA ARG A 70 5.66 16.23 -15.76
C ARG A 70 6.79 15.61 -16.60
N LYS A 71 7.38 14.50 -16.15
CA LYS A 71 8.51 13.89 -16.85
C LYS A 71 8.08 12.83 -17.86
N TYR A 72 6.98 12.14 -17.59
CA TYR A 72 6.58 10.95 -18.33
C TYR A 72 5.14 10.98 -18.84
N ASP A 73 4.37 12.04 -18.54
CA ASP A 73 2.96 12.19 -18.91
C ASP A 73 2.09 10.98 -18.49
N VAL A 74 2.45 10.35 -17.35
CA VAL A 74 1.78 9.14 -16.86
C VAL A 74 0.41 9.48 -16.29
N PRO A 75 -0.68 8.75 -16.68
CA PRO A 75 -2.02 8.93 -16.13
C PRO A 75 -2.08 8.63 -14.63
N ILE A 76 -2.84 9.46 -13.88
CA ILE A 76 -3.01 9.38 -12.43
C ILE A 76 -4.46 9.00 -12.13
N TYR A 77 -4.68 7.80 -11.63
CA TYR A 77 -5.98 7.29 -11.24
C TYR A 77 -6.19 7.50 -9.74
N ALA A 78 -7.23 8.23 -9.37
CA ALA A 78 -7.61 8.46 -7.98
C ALA A 78 -9.10 8.80 -7.84
N THR A 79 -9.62 8.69 -6.62
CA THR A 79 -10.98 9.17 -6.31
C THR A 79 -11.05 10.69 -6.44
N SER A 80 -12.24 11.23 -6.65
CA SER A 80 -12.43 12.68 -6.79
C SER A 80 -11.97 13.46 -5.56
N GLY A 81 -12.21 12.93 -4.37
CA GLY A 81 -11.72 13.52 -3.12
C GLY A 81 -10.20 13.56 -3.04
N THR A 82 -9.53 12.47 -3.43
CA THR A 82 -8.07 12.38 -3.49
C THR A 82 -7.49 13.37 -4.51
N ILE A 83 -8.06 13.48 -5.72
CA ILE A 83 -7.61 14.44 -6.73
C ILE A 83 -7.73 15.88 -6.22
N ALA A 84 -8.85 16.23 -5.58
CA ALA A 84 -9.03 17.54 -4.98
C ALA A 84 -7.97 17.84 -3.91
N GLY A 85 -7.61 16.85 -3.09
CA GLY A 85 -6.52 16.95 -2.10
C GLY A 85 -5.14 17.14 -2.76
N ILE A 86 -4.82 16.37 -3.81
CA ILE A 86 -3.57 16.50 -4.57
C ILE A 86 -3.47 17.92 -5.16
N SER A 87 -4.52 18.42 -5.82
CA SER A 87 -4.53 19.73 -6.49
C SER A 87 -4.33 20.89 -5.53
N THR A 88 -4.64 20.73 -4.24
CA THR A 88 -4.39 21.74 -3.20
C THR A 88 -3.02 21.62 -2.54
N THR A 89 -2.28 20.55 -2.79
CA THR A 89 -0.99 20.24 -2.16
C THR A 89 0.17 20.89 -2.93
N ARG A 90 0.55 22.10 -2.52
CA ARG A 90 1.57 22.92 -3.21
C ARG A 90 2.92 22.22 -3.44
N SER A 91 3.34 21.34 -2.54
CA SER A 91 4.63 20.64 -2.65
C SER A 91 4.71 19.64 -3.79
N VAL A 92 3.59 19.19 -4.32
CA VAL A 92 3.51 18.30 -5.50
C VAL A 92 3.82 19.07 -6.78
N GLY A 93 3.50 20.38 -6.82
CA GLY A 93 3.61 21.23 -8.00
C GLY A 93 2.46 20.98 -8.98
N ASP A 94 2.50 21.69 -10.10
CA ASP A 94 1.43 21.63 -11.10
C ASP A 94 1.43 20.28 -11.83
N ILE A 95 0.25 19.72 -12.01
CA ILE A 95 -0.02 18.52 -12.80
C ILE A 95 -1.06 18.92 -13.86
N ASP A 96 -0.87 18.47 -15.10
CA ASP A 96 -1.86 18.69 -16.17
C ASP A 96 -3.16 17.97 -15.82
N ASP A 97 -4.27 18.70 -15.81
CA ASP A 97 -5.59 18.17 -15.47
C ASP A 97 -6.02 17.01 -16.36
N GLN A 98 -5.51 16.93 -17.60
CA GLN A 98 -5.78 15.83 -18.53
C GLN A 98 -5.20 14.48 -18.09
N LEU A 99 -4.20 14.49 -17.20
CA LEU A 99 -3.60 13.28 -16.67
C LEU A 99 -4.44 12.64 -15.55
N TYR A 100 -5.35 13.40 -14.93
CA TYR A 100 -6.21 12.85 -13.90
C TYR A 100 -7.34 12.00 -14.49
N GLN A 101 -7.42 10.77 -13.97
CA GLN A 101 -8.47 9.81 -14.28
C GLN A 101 -9.27 9.54 -13.00
N VAL A 102 -10.48 10.11 -12.94
CA VAL A 102 -11.36 9.91 -11.77
C VAL A 102 -11.86 8.47 -11.73
N ILE A 103 -11.72 7.84 -10.59
CA ILE A 103 -12.25 6.50 -10.31
C ILE A 103 -13.27 6.54 -9.17
N HIS A 104 -14.15 5.55 -9.13
CA HIS A 104 -15.16 5.42 -8.07
C HIS A 104 -14.89 4.21 -7.18
N LYS A 105 -15.33 4.32 -5.92
CA LYS A 105 -15.25 3.20 -4.95
C LYS A 105 -15.96 1.97 -5.47
N ASN A 106 -15.30 0.82 -5.33
CA ASN A 106 -15.70 -0.50 -5.84
C ASN A 106 -15.76 -0.60 -7.38
N GLU A 107 -15.24 0.38 -8.10
CA GLU A 107 -15.09 0.31 -9.55
C GLU A 107 -13.92 -0.61 -9.92
N ASN A 108 -14.08 -1.27 -11.08
CA ASN A 108 -13.03 -2.03 -11.73
C ASN A 108 -12.48 -1.22 -12.90
N ILE A 109 -11.20 -0.96 -12.89
CA ILE A 109 -10.48 -0.19 -13.90
C ILE A 109 -9.53 -1.14 -14.64
N THR A 110 -9.54 -1.12 -15.96
CA THR A 110 -8.61 -1.91 -16.77
C THR A 110 -7.48 -1.02 -17.28
N VAL A 111 -6.23 -1.42 -17.01
CA VAL A 111 -5.03 -0.80 -17.60
C VAL A 111 -4.20 -1.94 -18.18
N GLY A 112 -4.02 -1.95 -19.50
CA GLY A 112 -3.35 -3.04 -20.20
C GLY A 112 -3.97 -4.41 -19.88
N GLY A 113 -3.16 -5.33 -19.37
CA GLY A 113 -3.60 -6.67 -18.94
C GLY A 113 -4.06 -6.76 -17.49
N LEU A 114 -4.08 -5.65 -16.75
CA LEU A 114 -4.44 -5.63 -15.33
C LEU A 114 -5.85 -5.08 -15.11
N LEU A 115 -6.61 -5.73 -14.25
CA LEU A 115 -7.87 -5.25 -13.69
C LEU A 115 -7.63 -4.81 -12.26
N ILE A 116 -7.87 -3.53 -11.98
CA ILE A 116 -7.62 -2.88 -10.69
C ILE A 116 -8.97 -2.51 -10.07
N LYS A 117 -9.19 -2.84 -8.80
CA LYS A 117 -10.39 -2.46 -8.05
C LYS A 117 -10.05 -1.54 -6.90
N ALA A 118 -10.72 -0.40 -6.82
CA ALA A 118 -10.64 0.54 -5.72
C ALA A 118 -11.58 0.13 -4.58
N VAL A 119 -11.02 -0.33 -3.46
CA VAL A 119 -11.77 -0.78 -2.28
C VAL A 119 -11.73 0.31 -1.21
N PRO A 120 -12.88 0.86 -0.76
CA PRO A 120 -12.89 1.91 0.25
C PRO A 120 -12.38 1.41 1.60
N ILE A 121 -11.55 2.21 2.24
CA ILE A 121 -10.96 1.95 3.57
C ILE A 121 -11.35 3.03 4.57
N SER A 122 -11.13 2.76 5.85
CA SER A 122 -11.34 3.73 6.94
C SER A 122 -10.03 4.43 7.25
N HIS A 123 -9.89 5.68 6.79
CA HIS A 123 -8.74 6.55 7.05
C HIS A 123 -9.14 8.01 7.11
N ASP A 124 -8.30 8.87 7.69
CA ASP A 124 -8.58 10.31 7.87
C ASP A 124 -8.16 11.14 6.64
N ALA A 125 -8.50 10.65 5.46
CA ALA A 125 -8.33 11.30 4.17
C ALA A 125 -9.69 11.61 3.53
N ALA A 126 -9.69 12.35 2.42
CA ALA A 126 -10.91 12.82 1.78
C ALA A 126 -11.76 11.67 1.21
N GLU A 127 -11.13 10.75 0.48
CA GLU A 127 -11.84 9.62 -0.13
C GLU A 127 -10.89 8.41 -0.31
N PRO A 128 -10.38 7.83 0.79
CA PRO A 128 -9.32 6.85 0.76
C PRO A 128 -9.78 5.47 0.26
N VAL A 129 -8.89 4.81 -0.49
CA VAL A 129 -9.07 3.45 -1.02
C VAL A 129 -7.79 2.63 -0.87
N CYS A 130 -7.93 1.32 -0.81
CA CYS A 130 -6.86 0.37 -1.12
C CYS A 130 -7.14 -0.28 -2.48
N TYR A 131 -6.17 -1.03 -3.01
CA TYR A 131 -6.33 -1.63 -4.34
C TYR A 131 -6.16 -3.13 -4.31
N THR A 132 -7.03 -3.83 -5.03
CA THR A 132 -6.80 -5.21 -5.44
C THR A 132 -6.56 -5.25 -6.94
N ILE A 133 -5.61 -6.06 -7.38
CA ILE A 133 -5.14 -6.13 -8.76
C ILE A 133 -5.16 -7.58 -9.23
N THR A 134 -5.66 -7.83 -10.44
CA THR A 134 -5.59 -9.17 -11.06
C THR A 134 -5.25 -9.06 -12.54
N ASN A 135 -4.54 -10.06 -13.05
CA ASN A 135 -4.34 -10.28 -14.49
C ASN A 135 -5.13 -11.51 -15.00
N GLY A 136 -6.17 -11.93 -14.26
CA GLY A 136 -7.00 -13.10 -14.56
C GLY A 136 -6.39 -14.44 -14.11
N LYS A 137 -5.09 -14.48 -13.74
CA LYS A 137 -4.41 -15.68 -13.25
C LYS A 137 -3.87 -15.52 -11.84
N SER A 138 -3.45 -14.32 -11.50
CA SER A 138 -2.85 -13.97 -10.22
C SER A 138 -3.56 -12.76 -9.62
N HIS A 139 -3.57 -12.70 -8.28
CA HIS A 139 -4.26 -11.68 -7.51
C HIS A 139 -3.30 -11.06 -6.49
N ALA A 140 -3.26 -9.74 -6.43
CA ALA A 140 -2.50 -9.00 -5.41
C ALA A 140 -3.36 -7.94 -4.75
N ALA A 141 -3.01 -7.57 -3.51
CA ALA A 141 -3.62 -6.44 -2.81
C ALA A 141 -2.56 -5.54 -2.18
N ILE A 142 -2.83 -4.24 -2.20
CA ILE A 142 -2.05 -3.21 -1.52
C ILE A 142 -3.02 -2.49 -0.58
N ALA A 143 -2.88 -2.74 0.72
CA ALA A 143 -3.80 -2.28 1.77
C ALA A 143 -3.02 -1.62 2.91
N THR A 144 -2.81 -0.32 2.78
CA THR A 144 -2.19 0.56 3.77
C THR A 144 -3.18 1.58 4.28
N ASP A 145 -2.85 2.26 5.37
CA ASP A 145 -3.60 3.39 5.93
C ASP A 145 -5.04 3.04 6.32
N MET A 146 -5.14 2.01 7.13
CA MET A 146 -6.43 1.46 7.51
C MET A 146 -6.55 1.43 9.04
N GLY A 147 -7.37 2.31 9.61
CA GLY A 147 -7.58 2.36 11.07
C GLY A 147 -8.36 1.15 11.61
N CYS A 148 -9.29 0.64 10.82
CA CYS A 148 -10.04 -0.57 11.12
C CYS A 148 -10.47 -1.29 9.85
N TYR A 149 -10.85 -2.55 9.96
CA TYR A 149 -11.37 -3.34 8.84
C TYR A 149 -12.77 -3.91 9.14
N THR A 150 -13.57 -3.99 8.08
CA THR A 150 -14.92 -4.55 8.09
C THR A 150 -14.95 -5.89 7.37
N GLU A 151 -16.04 -6.64 7.52
CA GLU A 151 -16.25 -7.87 6.73
C GLU A 151 -16.12 -7.64 5.23
N LYS A 152 -16.59 -6.50 4.73
CA LYS A 152 -16.48 -6.15 3.32
C LYS A 152 -15.03 -5.99 2.85
N ILE A 153 -14.15 -5.42 3.69
CA ILE A 153 -12.72 -5.34 3.41
C ILE A 153 -12.11 -6.74 3.38
N VAL A 154 -12.40 -7.57 4.39
CA VAL A 154 -11.93 -8.96 4.43
C VAL A 154 -12.35 -9.72 3.16
N GLU A 155 -13.62 -9.62 2.75
CA GLU A 155 -14.12 -10.26 1.52
C GLU A 155 -13.37 -9.81 0.26
N ASN A 156 -13.01 -8.52 0.15
CA ASN A 156 -12.25 -8.01 -0.98
C ASN A 156 -10.77 -8.42 -0.97
N LEU A 157 -10.19 -8.67 0.21
CA LEU A 157 -8.80 -9.06 0.36
C LEU A 157 -8.58 -10.58 0.41
N LYS A 158 -9.64 -11.39 0.43
CA LYS A 158 -9.53 -12.86 0.35
C LYS A 158 -9.06 -13.33 -1.02
N GLY A 159 -8.34 -14.46 -1.04
CA GLY A 159 -7.91 -15.11 -2.28
C GLY A 159 -6.76 -14.43 -3.02
N MET A 160 -5.98 -13.58 -2.34
CA MET A 160 -4.81 -12.95 -2.92
C MET A 160 -3.61 -13.89 -2.94
N ASP A 161 -2.87 -13.95 -4.03
CA ASP A 161 -1.59 -14.67 -4.12
C ASP A 161 -0.44 -13.88 -3.47
N ALA A 162 -0.54 -12.56 -3.44
CA ALA A 162 0.38 -11.67 -2.73
C ALA A 162 -0.38 -10.51 -2.10
N ILE A 163 0.05 -10.09 -0.90
CA ILE A 163 -0.54 -8.94 -0.21
C ILE A 163 0.55 -8.07 0.41
N LEU A 164 0.43 -6.74 0.24
CA LEU A 164 1.08 -5.78 1.10
C LEU A 164 0.04 -5.24 2.06
N LEU A 165 0.23 -5.53 3.34
CA LEU A 165 -0.69 -5.17 4.42
C LEU A 165 0.00 -4.25 5.41
N GLU A 166 -0.70 -3.22 5.87
CA GLU A 166 -0.22 -2.33 6.92
C GLU A 166 0.06 -3.08 8.23
N ALA A 167 1.24 -2.77 8.84
CA ALA A 167 1.58 -3.08 10.23
C ALA A 167 2.26 -1.83 10.81
N ASN A 168 1.46 -0.82 11.13
CA ASN A 168 1.98 0.52 11.34
C ASN A 168 2.74 0.67 12.65
N HIS A 169 2.16 0.27 13.78
CA HIS A 169 2.71 0.55 15.10
C HIS A 169 2.53 -0.60 16.07
N ASP A 170 3.45 -0.68 17.03
CA ASP A 170 3.25 -1.39 18.28
C ASP A 170 2.45 -0.51 19.24
N VAL A 171 1.39 -1.06 19.84
CA VAL A 171 0.47 -0.31 20.71
C VAL A 171 1.19 0.22 21.94
N ASN A 172 2.09 -0.56 22.56
CA ASN A 172 2.80 -0.15 23.76
C ASN A 172 3.83 0.95 23.44
N MET A 173 4.62 0.79 22.35
CA MET A 173 5.54 1.84 21.92
C MET A 173 4.80 3.15 21.65
N LEU A 174 3.66 3.10 20.97
CA LEU A 174 2.86 4.30 20.71
C LEU A 174 2.34 4.93 22.01
N GLN A 175 1.85 4.12 22.95
CA GLN A 175 1.32 4.62 24.22
C GLN A 175 2.38 5.30 25.08
N VAL A 176 3.58 4.73 25.19
CA VAL A 176 4.67 5.28 26.00
C VAL A 176 5.56 6.28 25.24
N GLY A 177 5.50 6.28 23.91
CA GLY A 177 6.33 7.07 23.02
C GLY A 177 6.11 8.58 23.15
N PRO A 178 6.94 9.39 22.46
CA PRO A 178 7.00 10.85 22.65
C PRO A 178 5.85 11.61 21.97
N TYR A 179 4.98 10.95 21.19
CA TYR A 179 3.90 11.64 20.49
C TYR A 179 2.90 12.27 21.46
N PRO A 180 2.39 13.47 21.15
CA PRO A 180 1.37 14.10 21.96
C PRO A 180 0.08 13.27 21.96
N TYR A 181 -0.69 13.40 23.05
CA TYR A 181 -1.87 12.56 23.28
C TYR A 181 -2.87 12.56 22.10
N TYR A 182 -3.16 13.72 21.53
CA TYR A 182 -4.08 13.82 20.39
C TYR A 182 -3.63 13.01 19.18
N LEU A 183 -2.31 12.95 18.91
CA LEU A 183 -1.76 12.18 17.80
C LEU A 183 -1.84 10.67 18.08
N LYS A 184 -1.59 10.25 19.33
CA LYS A 184 -1.78 8.86 19.75
C LYS A 184 -3.24 8.42 19.54
N GLN A 185 -4.21 9.25 19.97
CA GLN A 185 -5.64 8.97 19.78
C GLN A 185 -6.02 8.91 18.28
N ARG A 186 -5.46 9.79 17.44
CA ARG A 186 -5.65 9.76 16.00
C ARG A 186 -5.15 8.44 15.40
N ILE A 187 -3.94 8.00 15.76
CA ILE A 187 -3.31 6.78 15.24
C ILE A 187 -4.10 5.54 15.68
N LEU A 188 -4.51 5.47 16.94
CA LEU A 188 -5.25 4.34 17.51
C LEU A 188 -6.74 4.30 17.11
N GLY A 189 -7.27 5.38 16.56
CA GLY A 189 -8.68 5.48 16.19
C GLY A 189 -9.06 4.70 14.94
N ASP A 190 -10.36 4.48 14.74
CA ASP A 190 -10.90 3.74 13.59
C ASP A 190 -10.55 4.33 12.22
N ARG A 191 -10.08 5.57 12.19
CA ARG A 191 -9.60 6.25 10.98
C ARG A 191 -8.08 6.49 11.00
N GLY A 192 -7.36 5.85 11.92
CA GLY A 192 -5.91 5.90 12.04
C GLY A 192 -5.23 4.80 11.22
N HIS A 193 -4.51 3.93 11.92
CA HIS A 193 -3.67 2.88 11.31
C HIS A 193 -3.80 1.55 12.04
N LEU A 194 -3.61 0.43 11.34
CA LEU A 194 -3.56 -0.89 11.95
C LEU A 194 -2.30 -1.04 12.81
N SER A 195 -2.49 -1.49 14.05
CA SER A 195 -1.38 -1.99 14.86
C SER A 195 -0.83 -3.31 14.32
N ASN A 196 0.35 -3.71 14.77
CA ASN A 196 0.95 -4.99 14.43
C ASN A 196 0.00 -6.17 14.76
N GLU A 197 -0.65 -6.13 15.93
CA GLU A 197 -1.60 -7.16 16.37
C GLU A 197 -2.84 -7.21 15.46
N ASN A 198 -3.41 -6.04 15.13
CA ASN A 198 -4.59 -5.99 14.27
C ASN A 198 -4.26 -6.41 12.83
N ALA A 199 -3.06 -6.11 12.34
CA ALA A 199 -2.55 -6.62 11.07
C ALA A 199 -2.47 -8.16 11.08
N GLY A 200 -1.91 -8.75 12.12
CA GLY A 200 -1.84 -10.20 12.30
C GLY A 200 -3.22 -10.85 12.37
N ARG A 201 -4.17 -10.26 13.11
CA ARG A 201 -5.56 -10.74 13.20
C ARG A 201 -6.29 -10.66 11.87
N LEU A 202 -6.13 -9.56 11.13
CA LEU A 202 -6.67 -9.47 9.77
C LEU A 202 -6.05 -10.52 8.87
N LEU A 203 -4.74 -10.71 8.94
CA LEU A 203 -4.04 -11.71 8.15
C LEU A 203 -4.57 -13.12 8.42
N CYS A 204 -4.83 -13.51 9.69
CA CYS A 204 -5.45 -14.80 10.03
C CYS A 204 -6.75 -15.09 9.27
N ARG A 205 -7.48 -14.06 8.87
CA ARG A 205 -8.74 -14.16 8.11
C ARG A 205 -8.53 -14.26 6.60
N LEU A 206 -7.31 -13.97 6.12
CA LEU A 206 -6.95 -13.91 4.70
C LEU A 206 -6.11 -15.10 4.26
N LEU A 207 -5.52 -15.86 5.22
CA LEU A 207 -4.63 -16.98 4.93
C LEU A 207 -5.34 -18.08 4.13
N HIS A 208 -4.63 -18.63 3.16
CA HIS A 208 -5.03 -19.80 2.38
C HIS A 208 -3.81 -20.41 1.68
N ASP A 209 -3.92 -21.66 1.20
CA ASP A 209 -2.80 -22.44 0.67
C ASP A 209 -2.06 -21.82 -0.53
N ASN A 210 -2.73 -20.93 -1.28
CA ASN A 210 -2.15 -20.29 -2.47
C ASN A 210 -1.53 -18.91 -2.18
N LEU A 211 -1.57 -18.40 -0.96
CA LEU A 211 -0.94 -17.11 -0.60
C LEU A 211 0.58 -17.27 -0.56
N LYS A 212 1.26 -16.73 -1.56
CA LYS A 212 2.70 -16.94 -1.81
C LYS A 212 3.59 -15.93 -1.10
N ALA A 213 3.09 -14.70 -0.87
CA ALA A 213 3.89 -13.65 -0.27
C ALA A 213 3.05 -12.63 0.50
N ILE A 214 3.58 -12.25 1.67
CA ILE A 214 3.02 -11.24 2.55
C ILE A 214 4.09 -10.21 2.84
N PHE A 215 3.82 -8.95 2.49
CA PHE A 215 4.62 -7.81 2.88
C PHE A 215 3.92 -7.07 4.02
N LEU A 216 4.61 -6.89 5.13
CA LEU A 216 4.19 -5.97 6.19
C LEU A 216 4.73 -4.59 5.84
N GLY A 217 3.85 -3.66 5.61
CA GLY A 217 4.20 -2.34 5.10
C GLY A 217 3.75 -1.19 6.00
N HIS A 218 4.08 0.02 5.58
CA HIS A 218 3.66 1.27 6.21
C HIS A 218 4.04 1.40 7.69
N LEU A 219 5.23 0.91 8.08
CA LEU A 219 5.70 0.96 9.46
C LEU A 219 5.94 2.41 9.92
N SER A 220 5.47 2.74 11.12
CA SER A 220 5.80 3.99 11.81
C SER A 220 7.30 4.06 12.08
N ARG A 221 7.88 5.24 11.90
CA ARG A 221 9.29 5.47 12.20
C ARG A 221 9.60 5.48 13.70
N GLU A 222 8.67 6.03 14.48
CA GLU A 222 8.90 6.31 15.90
C GLU A 222 8.27 5.24 16.81
N ASN A 223 7.26 4.51 16.32
CA ASN A 223 6.45 3.61 17.14
C ASN A 223 6.46 2.17 16.62
N ASN A 224 7.48 1.81 15.83
CA ASN A 224 7.67 0.45 15.33
C ASN A 224 9.12 0.24 14.85
N TYR A 225 9.50 -1.03 14.67
CA TYR A 225 10.70 -1.44 13.95
C TYR A 225 10.46 -2.82 13.31
N GLU A 226 11.28 -3.17 12.32
CA GLU A 226 11.03 -4.31 11.42
C GLU A 226 10.84 -5.62 12.17
N GLU A 227 11.74 -5.93 13.12
CA GLU A 227 11.71 -7.19 13.87
C GLU A 227 10.47 -7.29 14.76
N LEU A 228 10.06 -6.19 15.42
CA LEU A 228 8.87 -6.18 16.27
C LEU A 228 7.60 -6.38 15.46
N ALA A 229 7.46 -5.70 14.34
CA ALA A 229 6.30 -5.88 13.44
C ALA A 229 6.23 -7.33 12.95
N TYR A 230 7.35 -7.88 12.50
CA TYR A 230 7.44 -9.25 12.01
C TYR A 230 7.06 -10.27 13.08
N GLU A 231 7.70 -10.21 14.26
CA GLU A 231 7.48 -11.19 15.33
C GLU A 231 6.04 -11.09 15.90
N THR A 232 5.49 -9.87 16.02
CA THR A 232 4.11 -9.68 16.50
C THR A 232 3.12 -10.31 15.52
N VAL A 233 3.24 -10.03 14.22
CA VAL A 233 2.35 -10.60 13.19
C VAL A 233 2.52 -12.12 13.11
N CYS A 234 3.76 -12.63 13.15
CA CYS A 234 4.02 -14.06 13.17
C CYS A 234 3.42 -14.78 14.39
N SER A 235 3.44 -14.12 15.56
CA SER A 235 2.82 -14.61 16.78
C SER A 235 1.29 -14.67 16.64
N GLU A 236 0.64 -13.59 16.18
CA GLU A 236 -0.81 -13.56 15.95
C GLU A 236 -1.24 -14.64 14.94
N VAL A 237 -0.51 -14.83 13.84
CA VAL A 237 -0.79 -15.90 12.87
C VAL A 237 -0.63 -17.29 13.50
N THR A 238 0.42 -17.49 14.28
CA THR A 238 0.74 -18.83 14.84
C THR A 238 -0.17 -19.22 15.98
N LEU A 239 -0.63 -18.26 16.79
CA LEU A 239 -1.48 -18.46 17.95
C LEU A 239 -2.97 -18.22 17.65
N GLY A 240 -3.28 -17.59 16.54
CA GLY A 240 -4.65 -17.24 16.15
C GLY A 240 -5.52 -18.45 15.82
N ASP A 241 -6.83 -18.23 15.78
CA ASP A 241 -7.82 -19.25 15.42
C ASP A 241 -7.86 -19.47 13.90
N ASN A 242 -6.84 -20.17 13.41
CA ASN A 242 -6.69 -20.56 12.01
C ASN A 242 -5.84 -21.83 11.91
N PRO A 243 -5.88 -22.60 10.80
CA PRO A 243 -5.14 -23.87 10.67
C PRO A 243 -3.65 -23.69 10.38
N TYR A 244 -3.17 -22.47 10.15
CA TYR A 244 -1.83 -22.18 9.66
C TYR A 244 -0.85 -21.76 10.77
N LYS A 245 0.44 -21.79 10.43
CA LYS A 245 1.53 -21.21 11.22
C LYS A 245 2.28 -20.17 10.36
N SER A 246 2.89 -19.17 10.99
CA SER A 246 3.64 -18.13 10.27
C SER A 246 4.70 -18.69 9.32
N LYS A 247 5.38 -19.78 9.70
CA LYS A 247 6.38 -20.47 8.86
C LYS A 247 5.85 -21.08 7.57
N ASP A 248 4.53 -21.23 7.44
CA ASP A 248 3.90 -21.76 6.23
C ASP A 248 3.84 -20.72 5.10
N PHE A 249 4.15 -19.46 5.43
CA PHE A 249 4.09 -18.33 4.50
C PHE A 249 5.41 -17.56 4.42
N ARG A 250 5.68 -16.98 3.25
CA ARG A 250 6.75 -16.00 3.08
C ARG A 250 6.28 -14.63 3.59
N ILE A 251 6.48 -14.38 4.89
CA ILE A 251 6.21 -13.07 5.51
C ILE A 251 7.51 -12.27 5.48
N GLN A 252 7.47 -11.02 5.05
CA GLN A 252 8.61 -10.12 5.02
C GLN A 252 8.17 -8.68 5.29
N VAL A 253 9.08 -7.85 5.79
CA VAL A 253 8.81 -6.44 6.04
C VAL A 253 9.25 -5.62 4.83
N ALA A 254 8.34 -4.81 4.28
CA ALA A 254 8.65 -3.85 3.24
C ALA A 254 9.42 -2.68 3.84
N LYS A 255 10.62 -2.42 3.32
CA LYS A 255 11.54 -1.44 3.90
C LYS A 255 11.22 -0.02 3.45
N ARG A 256 11.52 0.92 4.32
CA ARG A 256 11.34 2.36 4.09
C ARG A 256 12.27 2.90 3.00
N ASP A 257 13.53 2.51 3.04
CA ASP A 257 14.61 3.12 2.26
C ASP A 257 15.26 2.18 1.24
N PHE A 258 14.84 0.93 1.20
CA PHE A 258 15.38 -0.08 0.31
C PHE A 258 14.27 -0.77 -0.48
N VAL A 259 14.59 -1.06 -1.72
CA VAL A 259 13.73 -1.84 -2.60
C VAL A 259 13.66 -3.29 -2.09
N SER A 260 12.46 -3.86 -2.03
CA SER A 260 12.28 -5.28 -1.66
C SER A 260 12.75 -6.21 -2.78
N ASP A 261 12.84 -7.51 -2.49
CA ASP A 261 12.89 -8.50 -3.56
C ASP A 261 11.60 -8.46 -4.40
N VAL A 262 11.72 -8.76 -5.69
CA VAL A 262 10.57 -8.95 -6.56
C VAL A 262 9.87 -10.26 -6.18
N VAL A 263 8.57 -10.19 -5.98
CA VAL A 263 7.72 -11.37 -5.85
C VAL A 263 6.98 -11.59 -7.15
N THR A 264 7.04 -12.83 -7.66
CA THR A 264 6.25 -13.24 -8.83
C THR A 264 5.16 -14.21 -8.41
N VAL A 265 3.92 -13.88 -8.74
CA VAL A 265 2.72 -14.68 -8.47
C VAL A 265 1.96 -15.00 -9.76
#